data_92d335e8abb5fe6227083d3797bb5acb
#
_entry.id   92d335e8abb5fe6227083d3797bb5acb
#
_cell.length_a   1.000
_cell.length_b   1.000
_cell.length_c   1.000
_cell.angle_alpha   90.00
_cell.angle_beta   90.00
_cell.angle_gamma   90.00
#
_symmetry.space_group_name_H-M   'P 1'
#
loop_
_entity.id
_entity.type
_entity.pdbx_description
1 polymer ?
#
loop_
_entity_poly.entity_id
_entity_poly.type
_entity_poly.pdbx_seq_one_letter_code
_entity_poly.pdbx_strand_id
1 'polypeptide(L)'
;MDKDFKIIDGELVEYYGNGGDLIIPDGVASIADEAFAENLSLTSVFVPASVSWIGDMAFRCCSNITGFRVDENNEFLCAIDGDLYAKDGTELINYAQGKNDTSFVIHEGVTYIRNVVFKYCENLERVSIPNTVKRIECAAFRGCTKLTRIEIPGSVEELVRWVFAECTALTEVRLNDGTRFIGEGAFASCTNLRDIYIPDSVENIFYDAFWACDKLTIHAHKGSYAEEYAKENNIPFEAIKP
;
A
#
# COMPACT_ATOMS: atom_id res chain seq x y z
N MET A 1 -7.88 -12.05 32.99
CA MET A 1 -7.21 -11.26 31.97
C MET A 1 -6.28 -12.20 31.23
N ASP A 2 -6.44 -12.29 29.95
CA ASP A 2 -5.58 -13.12 29.12
C ASP A 2 -4.17 -12.50 29.16
N LYS A 3 -3.18 -13.31 29.53
CA LYS A 3 -1.81 -12.82 29.75
C LYS A 3 -1.13 -12.37 28.46
N ASP A 4 -1.73 -12.72 27.33
CA ASP A 4 -1.18 -12.47 26.01
C ASP A 4 -1.56 -11.08 25.48
N PHE A 5 -2.49 -10.37 26.13
CA PHE A 5 -2.97 -9.07 25.68
C PHE A 5 -2.80 -7.98 26.73
N LYS A 6 -2.31 -6.85 26.32
CA LYS A 6 -2.39 -5.60 27.09
C LYS A 6 -3.54 -4.76 26.55
N ILE A 7 -4.60 -4.68 27.36
CA ILE A 7 -5.80 -3.92 27.05
C ILE A 7 -5.95 -2.81 28.07
N ILE A 8 -6.10 -1.57 27.61
CA ILE A 8 -6.29 -0.36 28.43
C ILE A 8 -7.55 0.33 27.95
N ASP A 9 -8.52 0.53 28.82
CA ASP A 9 -9.78 1.23 28.53
C ASP A 9 -10.51 0.73 27.25
N GLY A 10 -10.44 -0.58 27.00
CA GLY A 10 -11.04 -1.22 25.81
C GLY A 10 -10.16 -1.17 24.56
N GLU A 11 -9.00 -0.54 24.60
CA GLU A 11 -8.02 -0.55 23.52
C GLU A 11 -7.00 -1.67 23.71
N LEU A 12 -6.80 -2.51 22.69
CA LEU A 12 -5.73 -3.50 22.64
C LEU A 12 -4.44 -2.78 22.20
N VAL A 13 -3.55 -2.56 23.18
CA VAL A 13 -2.34 -1.77 22.98
C VAL A 13 -1.15 -2.62 22.52
N GLU A 14 -1.08 -3.88 22.98
CA GLU A 14 0.07 -4.73 22.69
C GLU A 14 -0.29 -6.22 22.85
N TYR A 15 0.33 -7.07 22.03
CA TYR A 15 0.17 -8.51 22.04
C TYR A 15 1.48 -9.23 22.36
N TYR A 16 1.47 -10.12 23.36
CA TYR A 16 2.65 -10.87 23.83
C TYR A 16 2.52 -12.38 23.57
N GLY A 17 1.45 -12.83 22.92
CA GLY A 17 1.18 -14.25 22.73
C GLY A 17 2.09 -14.90 21.70
N ASN A 18 1.97 -16.22 21.58
CA ASN A 18 2.86 -17.07 20.76
C ASN A 18 2.47 -17.09 19.27
N GLY A 19 1.43 -16.33 18.85
CA GLY A 19 0.99 -16.31 17.46
C GLY A 19 -0.01 -17.43 17.12
N GLY A 20 0.03 -17.91 15.87
CA GLY A 20 -0.95 -18.84 15.33
C GLY A 20 -2.26 -18.16 14.93
N ASP A 21 -3.37 -18.86 15.14
CA ASP A 21 -4.72 -18.32 14.85
C ASP A 21 -5.16 -17.43 16.00
N LEU A 22 -5.06 -16.11 15.80
CA LEU A 22 -5.41 -15.10 16.79
C LEU A 22 -6.93 -14.90 16.84
N ILE A 23 -7.49 -14.93 18.04
CA ILE A 23 -8.84 -14.44 18.32
C ILE A 23 -8.72 -13.21 19.21
N ILE A 24 -9.08 -12.03 18.68
CA ILE A 24 -9.13 -10.82 19.48
C ILE A 24 -10.24 -10.96 20.53
N PRO A 25 -9.97 -10.68 21.81
CA PRO A 25 -10.97 -10.87 22.88
C PRO A 25 -12.23 -10.03 22.69
N ASP A 26 -13.38 -10.61 23.04
CA ASP A 26 -14.63 -9.86 23.12
C ASP A 26 -14.49 -8.69 24.10
N GLY A 27 -15.10 -7.54 23.74
CA GLY A 27 -15.04 -6.32 24.54
C GLY A 27 -13.85 -5.42 24.22
N VAL A 28 -12.91 -5.84 23.34
CA VAL A 28 -11.95 -4.92 22.72
C VAL A 28 -12.71 -4.02 21.77
N ALA A 29 -12.64 -2.71 21.99
CA ALA A 29 -13.32 -1.70 21.16
C ALA A 29 -12.43 -1.17 20.04
N SER A 30 -11.11 -1.13 20.27
CA SER A 30 -10.12 -0.67 19.29
C SER A 30 -8.80 -1.43 19.41
N ILE A 31 -8.03 -1.41 18.32
CA ILE A 31 -6.66 -1.91 18.26
C ILE A 31 -5.76 -0.70 18.03
N ALA A 32 -4.73 -0.54 18.88
CA ALA A 32 -3.80 0.57 18.79
C ALA A 32 -2.89 0.47 17.55
N ASP A 33 -2.25 1.58 17.22
CA ASP A 33 -1.20 1.63 16.21
C ASP A 33 -0.11 0.62 16.53
N GLU A 34 0.33 -0.11 15.50
CA GLU A 34 1.41 -1.11 15.57
C GLU A 34 1.22 -2.24 16.61
N ALA A 35 0.02 -2.45 17.18
CA ALA A 35 -0.23 -3.41 18.28
C ALA A 35 0.25 -4.84 18.01
N PHE A 36 0.31 -5.26 16.75
CA PHE A 36 0.80 -6.58 16.30
C PHE A 36 2.00 -6.47 15.34
N ALA A 37 2.57 -5.28 15.16
CA ALA A 37 3.60 -5.07 14.14
C ALA A 37 4.75 -6.07 14.24
N GLU A 38 5.22 -6.55 13.08
CA GLU A 38 6.34 -7.49 12.95
C GLU A 38 6.13 -8.85 13.61
N ASN A 39 4.89 -9.20 13.94
CA ASN A 39 4.58 -10.52 14.48
C ASN A 39 4.51 -11.57 13.36
N LEU A 40 5.62 -12.27 13.17
CA LEU A 40 5.75 -13.33 12.16
C LEU A 40 5.11 -14.67 12.60
N SER A 41 4.61 -14.76 13.82
CA SER A 41 3.99 -15.99 14.33
C SER A 41 2.48 -16.06 14.06
N LEU A 42 1.83 -14.92 13.74
CA LEU A 42 0.40 -14.88 13.43
C LEU A 42 0.13 -15.51 12.05
N THR A 43 -0.87 -16.39 11.98
CA THR A 43 -1.29 -17.08 10.75
C THR A 43 -2.69 -16.69 10.30
N SER A 44 -3.58 -16.37 11.21
CA SER A 44 -4.90 -15.79 10.92
C SER A 44 -5.36 -14.89 12.08
N VAL A 45 -6.30 -13.98 11.78
CA VAL A 45 -6.87 -13.07 12.79
C VAL A 45 -8.39 -13.08 12.71
N PHE A 46 -9.05 -13.34 13.84
CA PHE A 46 -10.48 -13.12 13.99
C PHE A 46 -10.75 -11.81 14.74
N VAL A 47 -11.52 -10.94 14.13
CA VAL A 47 -11.92 -9.62 14.66
C VAL A 47 -13.38 -9.70 15.14
N PRO A 48 -13.67 -9.54 16.44
CA PRO A 48 -15.03 -9.64 16.98
C PRO A 48 -15.89 -8.42 16.62
N ALA A 49 -17.19 -8.53 16.87
CA ALA A 49 -18.16 -7.46 16.62
C ALA A 49 -17.88 -6.16 17.40
N SER A 50 -17.19 -6.28 18.56
CA SER A 50 -16.91 -5.13 19.44
C SER A 50 -15.85 -4.17 18.87
N VAL A 51 -14.97 -4.64 17.97
CA VAL A 51 -13.89 -3.81 17.41
C VAL A 51 -14.44 -2.85 16.37
N SER A 52 -14.37 -1.55 16.66
CA SER A 52 -14.83 -0.49 15.77
C SER A 52 -13.71 0.22 15.02
N TRP A 53 -12.48 0.09 15.50
CA TRP A 53 -11.32 0.79 14.93
C TRP A 53 -10.05 -0.06 15.00
N ILE A 54 -9.26 0.03 13.94
CA ILE A 54 -7.91 -0.57 13.87
C ILE A 54 -6.94 0.56 13.54
N GLY A 55 -5.97 0.75 14.42
CA GLY A 55 -4.94 1.75 14.30
C GLY A 55 -4.01 1.56 13.11
N ASP A 56 -3.27 2.60 12.79
CA ASP A 56 -2.34 2.58 11.66
C ASP A 56 -1.24 1.54 11.88
N MET A 57 -0.92 0.82 10.80
CA MET A 57 0.15 -0.18 10.82
C MET A 57 -0.04 -1.29 11.87
N ALA A 58 -1.25 -1.49 12.42
CA ALA A 58 -1.52 -2.46 13.49
C ALA A 58 -0.96 -3.87 13.18
N PHE A 59 -1.04 -4.32 11.92
CA PHE A 59 -0.51 -5.61 11.45
C PHE A 59 0.67 -5.43 10.48
N ARG A 60 1.44 -4.35 10.59
CA ARG A 60 2.59 -4.08 9.72
C ARG A 60 3.60 -5.23 9.76
N CYS A 61 3.98 -5.73 8.58
CA CYS A 61 4.97 -6.81 8.43
C CYS A 61 4.59 -8.14 9.14
N CYS A 62 3.30 -8.42 9.36
CA CYS A 62 2.81 -9.73 9.78
C CYS A 62 2.71 -10.67 8.57
N SER A 63 3.87 -11.02 7.97
CA SER A 63 3.95 -11.65 6.65
C SER A 63 3.38 -13.08 6.56
N ASN A 64 3.03 -13.71 7.68
CA ASN A 64 2.46 -15.05 7.71
C ASN A 64 0.92 -15.06 7.86
N ILE A 65 0.27 -13.91 8.00
CA ILE A 65 -1.19 -13.84 8.04
C ILE A 65 -1.75 -14.22 6.66
N THR A 66 -2.46 -15.35 6.59
CA THR A 66 -3.11 -15.87 5.39
C THR A 66 -4.55 -15.39 5.24
N GLY A 67 -5.13 -14.79 6.27
CA GLY A 67 -6.48 -14.23 6.21
C GLY A 67 -6.96 -13.61 7.50
N PHE A 68 -7.81 -12.62 7.31
CA PHE A 68 -8.65 -12.02 8.34
C PHE A 68 -10.05 -12.59 8.27
N ARG A 69 -10.67 -12.75 9.40
CA ARG A 69 -12.11 -13.04 9.55
C ARG A 69 -12.71 -12.00 10.48
N VAL A 70 -13.83 -11.46 10.12
CA VAL A 70 -14.55 -10.46 10.90
C VAL A 70 -15.93 -11.02 11.26
N ASP A 71 -16.36 -10.82 12.49
CA ASP A 71 -17.69 -11.22 12.95
C ASP A 71 -18.77 -10.59 12.05
N GLU A 72 -19.78 -11.34 11.66
CA GLU A 72 -20.86 -10.89 10.77
C GLU A 72 -21.64 -9.68 11.32
N ASN A 73 -21.72 -9.59 12.67
CA ASN A 73 -22.37 -8.49 13.38
C ASN A 73 -21.45 -7.27 13.59
N ASN A 74 -20.21 -7.29 13.10
CA ASN A 74 -19.36 -6.11 13.15
C ASN A 74 -19.92 -5.03 12.21
N GLU A 75 -20.22 -3.86 12.76
CA GLU A 75 -20.82 -2.74 12.03
C GLU A 75 -19.80 -1.84 11.33
N PHE A 76 -18.50 -1.99 11.62
CA PHE A 76 -17.44 -1.07 11.19
C PHE A 76 -16.45 -1.69 10.22
N LEU A 77 -16.27 -3.01 10.31
CA LEU A 77 -15.25 -3.75 9.57
C LEU A 77 -15.86 -4.95 8.85
N CYS A 78 -15.20 -5.39 7.78
CA CYS A 78 -15.50 -6.65 7.10
C CYS A 78 -14.22 -7.28 6.55
N ALA A 79 -14.32 -8.57 6.20
CA ALA A 79 -13.28 -9.25 5.45
C ALA A 79 -13.81 -9.61 4.05
N ILE A 80 -13.04 -9.29 3.01
CA ILE A 80 -13.32 -9.68 1.63
C ILE A 80 -12.14 -10.50 1.15
N ASP A 81 -12.39 -11.75 0.75
CA ASP A 81 -11.34 -12.69 0.31
C ASP A 81 -10.17 -12.83 1.32
N GLY A 82 -10.48 -12.65 2.62
CA GLY A 82 -9.50 -12.72 3.70
C GLY A 82 -8.67 -11.46 3.92
N ASP A 83 -8.89 -10.38 3.18
CA ASP A 83 -8.31 -9.07 3.44
C ASP A 83 -9.26 -8.22 4.27
N LEU A 84 -8.70 -7.27 5.02
CA LEU A 84 -9.43 -6.45 5.98
C LEU A 84 -9.83 -5.11 5.37
N TYR A 85 -11.12 -4.79 5.45
CA TYR A 85 -11.71 -3.56 4.91
C TYR A 85 -12.58 -2.85 5.95
N ALA A 86 -12.83 -1.57 5.73
CA ALA A 86 -13.98 -0.89 6.33
C ALA A 86 -15.27 -1.57 5.87
N LYS A 87 -16.34 -1.52 6.70
CA LYS A 87 -17.61 -2.23 6.44
C LYS A 87 -18.27 -1.86 5.12
N ASP A 88 -18.14 -0.61 4.70
CA ASP A 88 -18.68 -0.11 3.44
C ASP A 88 -17.83 -0.46 2.20
N GLY A 89 -16.70 -1.15 2.40
CA GLY A 89 -15.78 -1.55 1.35
C GLY A 89 -14.95 -0.42 0.74
N THR A 90 -15.03 0.80 1.28
CA THR A 90 -14.34 1.96 0.68
C THR A 90 -12.87 2.08 1.07
N GLU A 91 -12.46 1.41 2.13
CA GLU A 91 -11.11 1.46 2.66
C GLU A 91 -10.48 0.06 2.74
N LEU A 92 -9.33 -0.13 2.11
CA LEU A 92 -8.50 -1.32 2.31
C LEU A 92 -7.54 -1.06 3.48
N ILE A 93 -7.81 -1.76 4.59
CA ILE A 93 -7.11 -1.59 5.87
C ILE A 93 -5.85 -2.45 5.93
N ASN A 94 -5.97 -3.72 5.53
CA ASN A 94 -4.81 -4.63 5.52
C ASN A 94 -4.99 -5.76 4.50
N TYR A 95 -3.94 -6.04 3.76
CA TYR A 95 -3.81 -7.22 2.90
C TYR A 95 -3.17 -8.37 3.67
N ALA A 96 -3.71 -9.57 3.54
CA ALA A 96 -3.19 -10.78 4.18
C ALA A 96 -1.93 -11.28 3.44
N GLN A 97 -0.76 -10.82 3.85
CA GLN A 97 0.53 -11.00 3.16
C GLN A 97 0.94 -12.47 2.98
N GLY A 98 0.46 -13.37 3.85
CA GLY A 98 0.76 -14.81 3.81
C GLY A 98 0.00 -15.59 2.71
N LYS A 99 -0.85 -14.96 1.91
CA LYS A 99 -1.63 -15.61 0.85
C LYS A 99 -0.79 -16.15 -0.30
N ASN A 100 0.43 -15.67 -0.50
CA ASN A 100 1.29 -16.04 -1.63
C ASN A 100 0.72 -15.72 -3.02
N ASP A 101 -0.21 -14.79 -3.12
CA ASP A 101 -0.77 -14.34 -4.40
C ASP A 101 0.32 -13.70 -5.26
N THR A 102 0.31 -14.00 -6.57
CA THR A 102 1.18 -13.32 -7.55
C THR A 102 0.49 -12.15 -8.22
N SER A 103 -0.83 -12.04 -8.09
CA SER A 103 -1.62 -10.92 -8.61
C SER A 103 -2.75 -10.58 -7.67
N PHE A 104 -3.02 -9.27 -7.55
CA PHE A 104 -4.11 -8.75 -6.72
C PHE A 104 -4.93 -7.72 -7.50
N VAL A 105 -6.24 -7.83 -7.41
CA VAL A 105 -7.18 -6.85 -7.96
C VAL A 105 -7.83 -6.14 -6.78
N ILE A 106 -7.54 -4.85 -6.62
CA ILE A 106 -8.19 -4.04 -5.59
C ILE A 106 -9.67 -3.94 -5.92
N HIS A 107 -10.51 -4.21 -4.92
CA HIS A 107 -11.95 -4.29 -5.09
C HIS A 107 -12.54 -2.95 -5.60
N GLU A 108 -13.47 -3.04 -6.56
CA GLU A 108 -14.23 -1.88 -7.03
C GLU A 108 -15.01 -1.26 -5.86
N GLY A 109 -14.95 0.06 -5.73
CA GLY A 109 -15.50 0.78 -4.58
C GLY A 109 -14.46 1.23 -3.57
N VAL A 110 -13.27 0.61 -3.53
CA VAL A 110 -12.16 1.12 -2.71
C VAL A 110 -11.76 2.50 -3.18
N THR A 111 -11.76 3.45 -2.25
CA THR A 111 -11.33 4.84 -2.49
C THR A 111 -10.03 5.18 -1.77
N TYR A 112 -9.69 4.40 -0.75
CA TYR A 112 -8.58 4.65 0.15
C TYR A 112 -7.79 3.37 0.47
N ILE A 113 -6.47 3.40 0.27
CA ILE A 113 -5.53 2.34 0.61
C ILE A 113 -4.64 2.86 1.72
N ARG A 114 -4.69 2.21 2.90
CA ARG A 114 -3.93 2.63 4.08
C ARG A 114 -2.41 2.51 3.94
N ASN A 115 -1.72 3.08 4.92
CA ASN A 115 -0.27 2.97 5.08
C ASN A 115 0.17 1.49 5.07
N VAL A 116 1.24 1.20 4.34
CA VAL A 116 1.99 -0.08 4.37
C VAL A 116 1.18 -1.34 4.04
N VAL A 117 -0.03 -1.22 3.47
CA VAL A 117 -0.95 -2.36 3.22
C VAL A 117 -0.28 -3.50 2.48
N PHE A 118 0.50 -3.22 1.44
CA PHE A 118 1.24 -4.21 0.63
C PHE A 118 2.76 -4.16 0.88
N LYS A 119 3.20 -3.50 1.96
CA LYS A 119 4.63 -3.37 2.23
C LYS A 119 5.29 -4.74 2.37
N TYR A 120 6.36 -4.98 1.59
CA TYR A 120 7.08 -6.25 1.52
C TYR A 120 6.22 -7.45 1.08
N CYS A 121 5.17 -7.21 0.27
CA CYS A 121 4.48 -8.29 -0.43
C CYS A 121 5.37 -8.80 -1.58
N GLU A 122 6.37 -9.60 -1.23
CA GLU A 122 7.43 -10.04 -2.15
C GLU A 122 6.94 -11.00 -3.24
N ASN A 123 5.72 -11.52 -3.16
CA ASN A 123 5.16 -12.42 -4.16
C ASN A 123 4.33 -11.72 -5.23
N LEU A 124 3.86 -10.49 -4.96
CA LEU A 124 3.01 -9.77 -5.90
C LEU A 124 3.79 -9.29 -7.14
N GLU A 125 3.44 -9.83 -8.31
CA GLU A 125 3.99 -9.46 -9.61
C GLU A 125 3.15 -8.40 -10.32
N ARG A 126 1.84 -8.37 -10.02
CA ARG A 126 0.84 -7.47 -10.61
C ARG A 126 -0.20 -7.02 -9.59
N VAL A 127 -0.53 -5.75 -9.63
CA VAL A 127 -1.64 -5.17 -8.87
C VAL A 127 -2.48 -4.32 -9.82
N SER A 128 -3.80 -4.51 -9.79
CA SER A 128 -4.75 -3.66 -10.52
C SER A 128 -5.40 -2.68 -9.54
N ILE A 129 -5.28 -1.39 -9.82
CA ILE A 129 -5.84 -0.31 -9.03
C ILE A 129 -7.02 0.29 -9.80
N PRO A 130 -8.27 0.19 -9.30
CA PRO A 130 -9.43 0.73 -9.99
C PRO A 130 -9.50 2.27 -9.95
N ASN A 131 -10.24 2.85 -10.89
CA ASN A 131 -10.44 4.31 -10.97
C ASN A 131 -11.23 4.91 -9.79
N THR A 132 -11.75 4.08 -8.89
CA THR A 132 -12.40 4.52 -7.66
C THR A 132 -11.39 4.95 -6.60
N VAL A 133 -10.15 4.43 -6.64
CA VAL A 133 -9.09 4.78 -5.69
C VAL A 133 -8.66 6.23 -5.89
N LYS A 134 -8.74 7.01 -4.81
CA LYS A 134 -8.37 8.43 -4.78
C LYS A 134 -7.09 8.67 -3.99
N ARG A 135 -6.79 7.78 -3.05
CA ARG A 135 -5.66 7.95 -2.15
C ARG A 135 -4.97 6.62 -1.84
N ILE A 136 -3.66 6.64 -1.95
CA ILE A 136 -2.76 5.55 -1.59
C ILE A 136 -1.76 6.12 -0.60
N GLU A 137 -1.72 5.57 0.62
CA GLU A 137 -0.92 6.13 1.70
C GLU A 137 0.56 5.72 1.66
N CYS A 138 1.32 6.31 2.59
CA CYS A 138 2.77 6.17 2.65
C CYS A 138 3.23 4.71 2.64
N ALA A 139 4.24 4.42 1.83
CA ALA A 139 4.88 3.10 1.75
C ALA A 139 3.91 1.94 1.44
N ALA A 140 2.72 2.21 0.87
CA ALA A 140 1.69 1.19 0.65
C ALA A 140 2.20 -0.02 -0.14
N PHE A 141 3.06 0.18 -1.13
CA PHE A 141 3.67 -0.87 -1.96
C PHE A 141 5.20 -0.98 -1.78
N ARG A 142 5.76 -0.35 -0.74
CA ARG A 142 7.21 -0.38 -0.53
C ARG A 142 7.72 -1.82 -0.41
N GLY A 143 8.79 -2.13 -1.15
CA GLY A 143 9.43 -3.44 -1.07
C GLY A 143 8.65 -4.58 -1.74
N CYS A 144 7.69 -4.29 -2.64
CA CYS A 144 7.08 -5.28 -3.51
C CYS A 144 8.12 -5.71 -4.58
N THR A 145 9.08 -6.55 -4.19
CA THR A 145 10.28 -6.83 -4.97
C THR A 145 10.05 -7.60 -6.25
N LYS A 146 8.87 -8.21 -6.46
CA LYS A 146 8.47 -8.88 -7.70
C LYS A 146 7.49 -8.08 -8.56
N LEU A 147 7.00 -6.93 -8.08
CA LEU A 147 6.09 -6.08 -8.87
C LEU A 147 6.82 -5.57 -10.11
N THR A 148 6.34 -5.95 -11.31
CA THR A 148 7.03 -5.66 -12.58
C THR A 148 6.52 -4.42 -13.29
N ARG A 149 5.23 -4.13 -13.16
CA ARG A 149 4.55 -3.00 -13.78
C ARG A 149 3.44 -2.49 -12.89
N ILE A 150 3.20 -1.19 -12.95
CA ILE A 150 2.05 -0.57 -12.28
C ILE A 150 1.46 0.54 -13.15
N GLU A 151 0.14 0.60 -13.17
CA GLU A 151 -0.62 1.69 -13.74
C GLU A 151 -1.38 2.39 -12.62
N ILE A 152 -1.22 3.70 -12.52
CA ILE A 152 -1.85 4.53 -11.51
C ILE A 152 -3.00 5.29 -12.17
N PRO A 153 -4.24 5.09 -11.72
CA PRO A 153 -5.39 5.80 -12.26
C PRO A 153 -5.29 7.31 -11.96
N GLY A 154 -5.79 8.13 -12.86
CA GLY A 154 -5.77 9.59 -12.70
C GLY A 154 -6.63 10.13 -11.56
N SER A 155 -7.42 9.28 -10.94
CA SER A 155 -8.13 9.58 -9.69
C SER A 155 -7.21 9.70 -8.47
N VAL A 156 -5.96 9.19 -8.57
CA VAL A 156 -4.91 9.33 -7.56
C VAL A 156 -4.10 10.57 -7.90
N GLU A 157 -4.45 11.70 -7.27
CA GLU A 157 -3.80 12.99 -7.53
C GLU A 157 -2.35 13.06 -7.05
N GLU A 158 -2.03 12.32 -6.00
CA GLU A 158 -0.72 12.36 -5.35
C GLU A 158 -0.15 10.95 -5.11
N LEU A 159 1.06 10.73 -5.57
CA LEU A 159 1.91 9.62 -5.13
C LEU A 159 2.71 10.07 -3.92
N VAL A 160 2.24 9.66 -2.75
CA VAL A 160 2.83 10.10 -1.50
C VAL A 160 4.20 9.44 -1.23
N ARG A 161 4.81 9.83 -0.13
CA ARG A 161 6.15 9.41 0.30
C ARG A 161 6.31 7.88 0.27
N TRP A 162 7.37 7.40 -0.42
CA TRP A 162 7.84 6.02 -0.49
C TRP A 162 6.82 4.99 -0.99
N VAL A 163 5.77 5.42 -1.68
CA VAL A 163 4.64 4.55 -2.05
C VAL A 163 5.08 3.30 -2.81
N PHE A 164 6.05 3.38 -3.72
CA PHE A 164 6.64 2.26 -4.48
C PHE A 164 8.16 2.12 -4.26
N ALA A 165 8.71 2.68 -3.19
CA ALA A 165 10.14 2.56 -2.92
C ALA A 165 10.56 1.07 -2.83
N GLU A 166 11.79 0.76 -3.24
CA GLU A 166 12.36 -0.60 -3.16
C GLU A 166 11.61 -1.67 -3.99
N CYS A 167 10.77 -1.28 -4.95
CA CYS A 167 10.16 -2.21 -5.92
C CYS A 167 11.21 -2.61 -6.97
N THR A 168 12.15 -3.48 -6.60
CA THR A 168 13.37 -3.73 -7.39
C THR A 168 13.13 -4.42 -8.72
N ALA A 169 12.03 -5.14 -8.92
CA ALA A 169 11.66 -5.72 -10.21
C ALA A 169 10.83 -4.78 -11.10
N LEU A 170 10.43 -3.61 -10.59
CA LEU A 170 9.58 -2.68 -11.34
C LEU A 170 10.36 -2.15 -12.55
N THR A 171 9.79 -2.36 -13.76
CA THR A 171 10.40 -1.96 -15.02
C THR A 171 9.64 -0.86 -15.74
N GLU A 172 8.32 -0.76 -15.53
CA GLU A 172 7.45 0.20 -16.19
C GLU A 172 6.41 0.76 -15.22
N VAL A 173 6.22 2.07 -15.27
CA VAL A 173 5.18 2.79 -14.55
C VAL A 173 4.38 3.66 -15.52
N ARG A 174 3.07 3.64 -15.42
CA ARG A 174 2.17 4.55 -16.16
C ARG A 174 1.35 5.35 -15.18
N LEU A 175 1.49 6.66 -15.25
CA LEU A 175 0.62 7.60 -14.53
C LEU A 175 -0.42 8.11 -15.51
N ASN A 176 -1.70 8.03 -15.13
CA ASN A 176 -2.79 8.55 -15.96
C ASN A 176 -3.06 10.02 -15.66
N ASP A 177 -3.68 10.70 -16.60
CA ASP A 177 -4.02 12.12 -16.49
C ASP A 177 -4.91 12.37 -15.25
N GLY A 178 -4.52 13.38 -14.45
CA GLY A 178 -5.09 13.69 -13.14
C GLY A 178 -4.11 13.50 -11.98
N THR A 179 -3.03 12.72 -12.15
CA THR A 179 -1.91 12.70 -11.18
C THR A 179 -1.15 14.02 -11.28
N ARG A 180 -0.98 14.72 -10.13
CA ARG A 180 -0.37 16.07 -10.07
C ARG A 180 0.95 16.09 -9.33
N PHE A 181 1.14 15.20 -8.35
CA PHE A 181 2.31 15.23 -7.47
C PHE A 181 2.98 13.88 -7.36
N ILE A 182 4.31 13.83 -7.51
CA ILE A 182 5.15 12.66 -7.24
C ILE A 182 6.03 13.01 -6.04
N GLY A 183 5.72 12.40 -4.90
CA GLY A 183 6.30 12.75 -3.60
C GLY A 183 7.69 12.19 -3.33
N GLU A 184 8.17 12.47 -2.11
CA GLU A 184 9.49 12.09 -1.60
C GLU A 184 9.72 10.58 -1.74
N GLY A 185 10.81 10.21 -2.42
CA GLY A 185 11.21 8.82 -2.59
C GLY A 185 10.15 7.89 -3.18
N ALA A 186 9.13 8.41 -3.90
CA ALA A 186 7.99 7.61 -4.36
C ALA A 186 8.41 6.34 -5.09
N PHE A 187 9.50 6.37 -5.86
CA PHE A 187 10.10 5.25 -6.58
C PHE A 187 11.57 5.01 -6.19
N ALA A 188 12.01 5.51 -5.04
CA ALA A 188 13.40 5.36 -4.62
C ALA A 188 13.82 3.89 -4.60
N SER A 189 15.04 3.61 -5.10
CA SER A 189 15.58 2.25 -5.17
C SER A 189 14.81 1.26 -6.05
N CYS A 190 14.01 1.73 -7.02
CA CYS A 190 13.47 0.91 -8.08
C CYS A 190 14.57 0.64 -9.13
N THR A 191 15.57 -0.16 -8.79
CA THR A 191 16.85 -0.32 -9.52
C THR A 191 16.72 -0.90 -10.93
N ASN A 192 15.56 -1.45 -11.30
CA ASN A 192 15.26 -1.93 -12.64
C ASN A 192 14.23 -1.06 -13.38
N LEU A 193 13.78 0.05 -12.80
CA LEU A 193 12.84 0.95 -13.46
C LEU A 193 13.51 1.57 -14.70
N ARG A 194 12.90 1.30 -15.86
CA ARG A 194 13.39 1.76 -17.16
C ARG A 194 12.51 2.85 -17.73
N ASP A 195 11.20 2.68 -17.62
CA ASP A 195 10.24 3.52 -18.30
C ASP A 195 9.19 4.05 -17.33
N ILE A 196 9.05 5.37 -17.23
CA ILE A 196 7.91 6.00 -16.58
C ILE A 196 7.21 6.95 -17.54
N TYR A 197 5.89 6.78 -17.69
CA TYR A 197 5.04 7.66 -18.49
C TYR A 197 4.35 8.65 -17.57
N ILE A 198 4.66 9.94 -17.74
CA ILE A 198 4.20 11.03 -16.89
C ILE A 198 3.25 11.94 -17.68
N PRO A 199 2.01 12.14 -17.25
CA PRO A 199 1.03 13.00 -17.93
C PRO A 199 1.34 14.49 -17.71
N ASP A 200 0.71 15.34 -18.53
CA ASP A 200 0.85 16.79 -18.45
C ASP A 200 0.23 17.40 -17.18
N SER A 201 -0.64 16.64 -16.51
CA SER A 201 -1.22 17.05 -15.24
C SER A 201 -0.22 17.11 -14.08
N VAL A 202 0.98 16.50 -14.23
CA VAL A 202 2.00 16.54 -13.17
C VAL A 202 2.61 17.91 -13.06
N GLU A 203 2.47 18.51 -11.88
CA GLU A 203 2.91 19.87 -11.54
C GLU A 203 4.17 19.90 -10.68
N ASN A 204 4.46 18.80 -9.97
CA ASN A 204 5.64 18.70 -9.11
C ASN A 204 6.12 17.25 -8.97
N ILE A 205 7.46 17.10 -9.02
CA ILE A 205 8.17 15.86 -8.76
C ILE A 205 9.23 16.17 -7.70
N PHE A 206 9.18 15.43 -6.58
CA PHE A 206 10.14 15.64 -5.50
C PHE A 206 11.57 15.28 -5.95
N TYR A 207 12.57 15.99 -5.46
CA TYR A 207 13.95 15.88 -5.96
C TYR A 207 14.55 14.46 -5.88
N ASP A 208 14.12 13.66 -4.91
CA ASP A 208 14.58 12.29 -4.68
C ASP A 208 13.54 11.21 -5.08
N ALA A 209 12.48 11.61 -5.79
CA ALA A 209 11.40 10.70 -6.20
C ALA A 209 11.92 9.44 -6.91
N PHE A 210 13.01 9.56 -7.69
CA PHE A 210 13.67 8.50 -8.45
C PHE A 210 15.10 8.21 -7.98
N TRP A 211 15.38 8.44 -6.69
CA TRP A 211 16.72 8.16 -6.15
C TRP A 211 17.10 6.69 -6.40
N ALA A 212 18.34 6.45 -6.89
CA ALA A 212 18.86 5.12 -7.26
C ALA A 212 18.04 4.38 -8.35
N CYS A 213 17.37 5.12 -9.26
CA CYS A 213 16.76 4.58 -10.48
C CYS A 213 17.67 4.80 -11.70
N ASP A 214 18.89 4.23 -11.69
CA ASP A 214 19.97 4.52 -12.64
C ASP A 214 19.68 4.13 -14.11
N LYS A 215 18.57 3.39 -14.35
CA LYS A 215 18.18 2.92 -15.69
C LYS A 215 16.98 3.70 -16.27
N LEU A 216 16.50 4.70 -15.53
CA LEU A 216 15.25 5.39 -15.83
C LEU A 216 15.32 6.23 -17.10
N THR A 217 14.27 6.14 -17.90
CA THR A 217 13.90 7.10 -18.95
C THR A 217 12.51 7.65 -18.61
N ILE A 218 12.36 8.98 -18.66
CA ILE A 218 11.08 9.65 -18.50
C ILE A 218 10.43 9.85 -19.86
N HIS A 219 9.19 9.41 -20.03
CA HIS A 219 8.37 9.60 -21.22
C HIS A 219 7.25 10.60 -20.92
N ALA A 220 7.25 11.76 -21.58
CA ALA A 220 6.23 12.79 -21.41
C ALA A 220 6.14 13.68 -22.66
N HIS A 221 5.17 14.60 -22.69
CA HIS A 221 5.12 15.58 -23.77
C HIS A 221 6.21 16.64 -23.64
N LYS A 222 6.63 17.20 -24.80
CA LYS A 222 7.55 18.35 -24.83
C LYS A 222 6.89 19.57 -24.17
N GLY A 223 7.67 20.27 -23.35
CA GLY A 223 7.22 21.44 -22.62
C GLY A 223 6.50 21.12 -21.31
N SER A 224 6.39 19.83 -20.93
CA SER A 224 5.83 19.44 -19.65
C SER A 224 6.79 19.67 -18.49
N TYR A 225 6.26 19.71 -17.26
CA TYR A 225 7.06 19.74 -16.04
C TYR A 225 8.05 18.55 -15.96
N ALA A 226 7.62 17.38 -16.44
CA ALA A 226 8.44 16.17 -16.44
C ALA A 226 9.68 16.29 -17.35
N GLU A 227 9.60 17.00 -18.49
CA GLU A 227 10.78 17.30 -19.33
C GLU A 227 11.77 18.20 -18.60
N GLU A 228 11.29 19.25 -17.92
CA GLU A 228 12.15 20.15 -17.14
C GLU A 228 12.85 19.40 -16.01
N TYR A 229 12.09 18.62 -15.23
CA TYR A 229 12.63 17.78 -14.16
C TYR A 229 13.70 16.79 -14.67
N ALA A 230 13.42 16.09 -15.77
CA ALA A 230 14.36 15.14 -16.37
C ALA A 230 15.69 15.82 -16.72
N LYS A 231 15.63 17.01 -17.33
CA LYS A 231 16.81 17.81 -17.70
C LYS A 231 17.60 18.28 -16.48
N GLU A 232 16.93 18.77 -15.44
CA GLU A 232 17.59 19.25 -14.21
C GLU A 232 18.30 18.13 -13.45
N ASN A 233 17.73 16.92 -13.50
CA ASN A 233 18.23 15.75 -12.77
C ASN A 233 19.10 14.82 -13.65
N ASN A 234 19.42 15.22 -14.91
CA ASN A 234 20.18 14.41 -15.87
C ASN A 234 19.59 13.01 -16.12
N ILE A 235 18.25 12.88 -16.11
CA ILE A 235 17.55 11.66 -16.43
C ILE A 235 17.24 11.63 -17.94
N PRO A 236 17.47 10.53 -18.67
CA PRO A 236 17.06 10.37 -20.06
C PRO A 236 15.58 10.73 -20.26
N PHE A 237 15.29 11.47 -21.34
CA PHE A 237 13.93 11.90 -21.68
C PHE A 237 13.57 11.50 -23.11
N GLU A 238 12.40 10.93 -23.28
CA GLU A 238 11.81 10.63 -24.58
C GLU A 238 10.44 11.29 -24.72
N ALA A 239 10.29 12.13 -25.77
CA ALA A 239 9.03 12.79 -26.03
C ALA A 239 7.99 11.80 -26.58
N ILE A 240 6.83 11.70 -25.93
CA ILE A 240 5.67 11.00 -26.48
C ILE A 240 4.97 11.89 -27.53
N LYS A 241 4.36 11.23 -28.51
CA LYS A 241 3.56 11.95 -29.52
C LYS A 241 2.20 12.34 -28.93
N PRO A 242 1.66 13.51 -29.31
CA PRO A 242 0.33 13.93 -28.90
C PRO A 242 -0.77 12.98 -29.39
#